data_43bc15c3571b53e96e7420d46007c611
#
_entry.id   43bc15c3571b53e96e7420d46007c611
#
_cell.length_a   1.000
_cell.length_b   1.000
_cell.length_c   1.000
_cell.angle_alpha   90.00
_cell.angle_beta   90.00
_cell.angle_gamma   90.00
#
_symmetry.space_group_name_H-M   'P 1'
#
loop_
_entity.id
_entity.type
_entity.pdbx_description
1 polymer ?
#
loop_
_entity_poly.entity_id
_entity_poly.type
_entity_poly.pdbx_seq_one_letter_code
_entity_poly.pdbx_strand_id
1 'polypeptide(L)'
;EIYTLSLHDALPIFGRLQGFLVLGAVFLCVTGAEALYADMGHFGRFPIRLVWAVFVLPALLLNYFGQGAFLLAFPNVSLNPFYALVPSWALVPMVILATLAAVIASQALITGVYSITQQAIQLGFLPRLTVRHTSASHIGQIYVPAASRILMLATIGLVVGFGSSSNLAAAYGVSMSTTMLISSVLFFYVARDIWKWNRTVVIALVGFFAVIDLSFFGASMSKMFHGAWFPLTVGLIIFTFMQTWKRGRSLLMKQLKDRTLTVEEFFESLALQQPQRVSGQAVYLTANPDVIPVALLHNMRHNKILHAELALFHFSTERVPRVPNVRKVEVIRCGEGIYKVIARYGFMESPSIRQVFSLAHQQGFHFRLETTSFFLSREKIMTGMKSNMMRWRKRLYAFMVRNAISASGYYDLPSGQVIEIGMQVHI
;
A
#
# COMPACT_ATOMS: atom_id res chain seq x y z
N GLU A 1 -4.98 37.26 -3.74
CA GLU A 1 -6.19 37.81 -4.39
C GLU A 1 -7.23 36.69 -4.44
N ILE A 2 -8.11 36.68 -3.44
CA ILE A 2 -9.34 35.92 -3.48
C ILE A 2 -10.26 36.71 -4.38
N TYR A 3 -10.48 36.25 -5.59
CA TYR A 3 -11.43 36.82 -6.52
C TYR A 3 -12.81 36.87 -5.84
N THR A 4 -13.30 38.06 -5.58
CA THR A 4 -14.72 38.33 -5.31
C THR A 4 -15.48 38.03 -6.59
N LEU A 5 -15.79 36.75 -6.82
CA LEU A 5 -16.68 36.34 -7.89
C LEU A 5 -18.08 36.84 -7.54
N SER A 6 -18.65 37.72 -8.37
CA SER A 6 -20.05 38.04 -8.27
C SER A 6 -20.87 36.75 -8.44
N LEU A 7 -22.09 36.73 -7.86
CA LEU A 7 -22.97 35.55 -8.00
C LEU A 7 -23.27 35.21 -9.48
N HIS A 8 -23.22 36.22 -10.36
CA HIS A 8 -23.34 36.03 -11.81
C HIS A 8 -22.16 35.34 -12.46
N ASP A 9 -20.93 35.54 -11.93
CA ASP A 9 -19.73 34.87 -12.43
C ASP A 9 -19.60 33.44 -11.92
N ALA A 10 -20.31 33.11 -10.83
CA ALA A 10 -20.33 31.79 -10.24
C ALA A 10 -21.23 30.77 -10.97
N LEU A 11 -22.15 31.23 -11.80
CA LEU A 11 -23.04 30.37 -12.57
C LEU A 11 -22.36 29.91 -13.86
N PRO A 12 -22.13 28.59 -14.10
CA PRO A 12 -21.54 28.06 -15.33
C PRO A 12 -22.28 28.50 -16.61
N ILE A 13 -23.51 28.98 -16.47
CA ILE A 13 -24.41 29.36 -17.57
C ILE A 13 -24.04 30.72 -18.17
N PHE A 14 -23.49 31.68 -17.39
CA PHE A 14 -23.23 33.04 -17.84
C PHE A 14 -21.77 33.33 -18.24
N GLY A 15 -20.80 32.61 -17.67
CA GLY A 15 -19.38 32.83 -17.96
C GLY A 15 -18.67 31.55 -18.44
N ARG A 16 -18.93 31.14 -19.67
CA ARG A 16 -18.45 29.87 -20.28
C ARG A 16 -17.14 29.30 -19.70
N LEU A 17 -16.03 30.00 -19.83
CA LEU A 17 -14.71 29.56 -19.35
C LEU A 17 -14.52 29.80 -17.85
N GLN A 18 -14.95 30.96 -17.36
CA GLN A 18 -14.82 31.33 -15.94
C GLN A 18 -15.63 30.40 -15.05
N GLY A 19 -16.91 30.11 -15.43
CA GLY A 19 -17.73 29.13 -14.72
C GLY A 19 -17.13 27.74 -14.70
N PHE A 20 -16.48 27.31 -15.78
CA PHE A 20 -15.74 26.04 -15.80
C PHE A 20 -14.55 26.05 -14.84
N LEU A 21 -13.78 27.14 -14.80
CA LEU A 21 -12.62 27.26 -13.90
C LEU A 21 -13.00 27.28 -12.41
N VAL A 22 -14.18 27.83 -12.09
CA VAL A 22 -14.75 27.84 -10.74
C VAL A 22 -15.01 26.42 -10.23
N LEU A 23 -15.32 25.45 -11.10
CA LEU A 23 -15.47 24.03 -10.69
C LEU A 23 -14.25 23.51 -9.94
N GLY A 24 -13.03 23.95 -10.32
CA GLY A 24 -11.79 23.58 -9.61
C GLY A 24 -11.68 24.15 -8.19
N ALA A 25 -12.45 25.20 -7.86
CA ALA A 25 -12.56 25.73 -6.50
C ALA A 25 -13.74 25.07 -5.75
N VAL A 26 -14.90 24.93 -6.40
CA VAL A 26 -16.08 24.23 -5.85
C VAL A 26 -15.76 22.80 -5.44
N PHE A 27 -14.93 22.12 -6.21
CA PHE A 27 -14.46 20.77 -5.88
C PHE A 27 -13.81 20.67 -4.49
N LEU A 28 -13.08 21.72 -4.06
CA LEU A 28 -12.44 21.76 -2.74
C LEU A 28 -13.44 21.81 -1.57
N CYS A 29 -14.69 22.20 -1.81
CA CYS A 29 -15.73 22.22 -0.78
C CYS A 29 -16.25 20.81 -0.43
N VAL A 30 -16.07 19.82 -1.31
CA VAL A 30 -16.54 18.43 -1.14
C VAL A 30 -15.39 17.44 -0.92
N THR A 31 -14.31 17.88 -0.32
CA THR A 31 -13.12 17.08 -0.02
C THR A 31 -13.22 16.42 1.37
N GLY A 32 -12.27 15.49 1.68
CA GLY A 32 -12.19 14.78 2.96
C GLY A 32 -12.76 13.37 2.93
N ALA A 33 -13.17 12.85 1.77
CA ALA A 33 -13.67 11.48 1.63
C ALA A 33 -12.60 10.44 2.00
N GLU A 34 -11.32 10.74 1.78
CA GLU A 34 -10.18 9.88 2.14
C GLU A 34 -10.09 9.65 3.66
N ALA A 35 -10.27 10.70 4.46
CA ALA A 35 -10.32 10.60 5.91
C ALA A 35 -11.56 9.81 6.37
N LEU A 36 -12.73 10.08 5.76
CA LEU A 36 -13.95 9.35 6.03
C LEU A 36 -13.83 7.84 5.76
N TYR A 37 -13.18 7.45 4.67
CA TYR A 37 -12.93 6.03 4.36
C TYR A 37 -11.97 5.37 5.35
N ALA A 38 -10.93 6.06 5.80
CA ALA A 38 -10.02 5.58 6.83
C ALA A 38 -10.78 5.34 8.14
N ASP A 39 -11.61 6.28 8.57
CA ASP A 39 -12.42 6.18 9.78
C ASP A 39 -13.47 5.07 9.69
N MET A 40 -14.11 4.87 8.53
CA MET A 40 -15.01 3.73 8.32
C MET A 40 -14.32 2.37 8.48
N GLY A 41 -13.03 2.30 8.15
CA GLY A 41 -12.21 1.10 8.39
C GLY A 41 -11.97 0.81 9.86
N HIS A 42 -11.91 1.85 10.71
CA HIS A 42 -11.65 1.72 12.15
C HIS A 42 -12.94 1.56 12.97
N PHE A 43 -13.95 2.37 12.71
CA PHE A 43 -15.18 2.45 13.53
C PHE A 43 -16.37 1.70 12.94
N GLY A 44 -16.27 1.24 11.70
CA GLY A 44 -17.36 0.59 10.99
C GLY A 44 -18.33 1.57 10.31
N ARG A 45 -19.26 1.03 9.53
CA ARG A 45 -20.14 1.85 8.67
C ARG A 45 -21.25 2.58 9.43
N PHE A 46 -21.85 1.92 10.42
CA PHE A 46 -23.06 2.44 11.08
C PHE A 46 -22.78 3.71 11.89
N PRO A 47 -21.80 3.76 12.81
CA PRO A 47 -21.51 4.98 13.57
C PRO A 47 -21.15 6.17 12.68
N ILE A 48 -20.32 5.93 11.67
CA ILE A 48 -19.89 7.00 10.75
C ILE A 48 -21.08 7.56 9.96
N ARG A 49 -21.94 6.70 9.41
CA ARG A 49 -23.13 7.15 8.67
C ARG A 49 -24.09 7.94 9.54
N LEU A 50 -24.31 7.49 10.77
CA LEU A 50 -25.20 8.17 11.71
C LEU A 50 -24.69 9.57 12.06
N VAL A 51 -23.42 9.66 12.50
CA VAL A 51 -22.80 10.95 12.87
C VAL A 51 -22.73 11.88 11.68
N TRP A 52 -22.40 11.36 10.50
CA TRP A 52 -22.31 12.16 9.28
C TRP A 52 -23.68 12.76 8.90
N ALA A 53 -24.75 11.95 8.89
CA ALA A 53 -26.07 12.39 8.48
C ALA A 53 -26.72 13.34 9.50
N VAL A 54 -26.56 13.06 10.80
CA VAL A 54 -27.27 13.79 11.87
C VAL A 54 -26.52 15.02 12.34
N PHE A 55 -25.19 15.00 12.32
CA PHE A 55 -24.38 16.08 12.89
C PHE A 55 -23.51 16.78 11.84
N VAL A 56 -22.68 16.04 11.09
CA VAL A 56 -21.67 16.63 10.21
C VAL A 56 -22.32 17.35 9.01
N LEU A 57 -23.25 16.69 8.33
CA LEU A 57 -23.92 17.27 7.17
C LEU A 57 -24.69 18.55 7.51
N PRO A 58 -25.54 18.61 8.53
CA PRO A 58 -26.19 19.85 8.94
C PRO A 58 -25.22 20.96 9.33
N ALA A 59 -24.15 20.62 10.08
CA ALA A 59 -23.12 21.56 10.49
C ALA A 59 -22.36 22.16 9.27
N LEU A 60 -22.02 21.33 8.29
CA LEU A 60 -21.39 21.78 7.05
C LEU A 60 -22.31 22.71 6.24
N LEU A 61 -23.58 22.36 6.09
CA LEU A 61 -24.55 23.18 5.38
C LEU A 61 -24.71 24.55 6.05
N LEU A 62 -24.88 24.59 7.37
CA LEU A 62 -24.95 25.82 8.13
C LEU A 62 -23.70 26.69 7.98
N ASN A 63 -22.51 26.06 8.02
CA ASN A 63 -21.24 26.74 7.83
C ASN A 63 -21.13 27.35 6.42
N TYR A 64 -21.44 26.58 5.38
CA TYR A 64 -21.36 27.08 4.00
C TYR A 64 -22.37 28.18 3.69
N PHE A 65 -23.62 28.03 4.15
CA PHE A 65 -24.61 29.10 4.01
C PHE A 65 -24.22 30.34 4.82
N GLY A 66 -23.67 30.18 6.03
CA GLY A 66 -23.14 31.26 6.83
C GLY A 66 -22.02 32.04 6.14
N GLN A 67 -21.02 31.31 5.60
CA GLN A 67 -19.94 31.96 4.84
C GLN A 67 -20.48 32.66 3.57
N GLY A 68 -21.40 32.00 2.85
CA GLY A 68 -22.04 32.61 1.67
C GLY A 68 -22.80 33.90 2.01
N ALA A 69 -23.62 33.87 3.07
CA ALA A 69 -24.33 35.07 3.55
C ALA A 69 -23.38 36.20 3.97
N PHE A 70 -22.28 35.86 4.65
CA PHE A 70 -21.26 36.84 5.02
C PHE A 70 -20.61 37.49 3.80
N LEU A 71 -20.24 36.74 2.78
CA LEU A 71 -19.65 37.27 1.54
C LEU A 71 -20.63 38.11 0.73
N LEU A 72 -21.94 37.79 0.76
CA LEU A 72 -22.97 38.61 0.12
C LEU A 72 -23.19 39.92 0.87
N ALA A 73 -23.12 39.89 2.20
CA ALA A 73 -23.30 41.10 3.02
C ALA A 73 -22.08 42.04 2.98
N PHE A 74 -20.89 41.46 2.86
CA PHE A 74 -19.61 42.20 2.92
C PHE A 74 -18.68 41.81 1.74
N PRO A 75 -19.01 42.19 0.49
CA PRO A 75 -18.28 41.72 -0.70
C PRO A 75 -16.82 42.19 -0.80
N ASN A 76 -16.44 43.26 -0.09
CA ASN A 76 -15.10 43.85 -0.14
C ASN A 76 -14.17 43.46 1.02
N VAL A 77 -14.54 42.45 1.82
CA VAL A 77 -13.73 42.02 2.97
C VAL A 77 -12.64 41.04 2.53
N SER A 78 -11.39 41.39 2.81
CA SER A 78 -10.21 40.51 2.56
C SER A 78 -9.97 39.46 3.64
N LEU A 79 -10.80 39.39 4.68
CA LEU A 79 -10.68 38.43 5.77
C LEU A 79 -11.17 37.03 5.34
N ASN A 80 -10.56 35.99 5.94
CA ASN A 80 -11.03 34.62 5.77
C ASN A 80 -12.48 34.48 6.30
N PRO A 81 -13.47 34.14 5.48
CA PRO A 81 -14.88 34.11 5.88
C PRO A 81 -15.16 33.19 7.06
N PHE A 82 -14.43 32.07 7.18
CA PHE A 82 -14.62 31.14 8.28
C PHE A 82 -14.31 31.76 9.65
N TYR A 83 -13.21 32.50 9.76
CA TYR A 83 -12.84 33.18 11.01
C TYR A 83 -13.60 34.48 11.22
N ALA A 84 -14.01 35.15 10.14
CA ALA A 84 -14.78 36.38 10.23
C ALA A 84 -16.20 36.19 10.80
N LEU A 85 -16.76 34.99 10.67
CA LEU A 85 -18.05 34.62 11.29
C LEU A 85 -17.94 34.39 12.81
N VAL A 86 -16.75 34.27 13.35
CA VAL A 86 -16.53 33.94 14.78
C VAL A 86 -16.52 35.24 15.59
N PRO A 87 -17.28 35.33 16.70
CA PRO A 87 -17.21 36.46 17.61
C PRO A 87 -15.76 36.62 18.15
N SER A 88 -15.33 37.86 18.38
CA SER A 88 -13.94 38.17 18.80
C SER A 88 -13.48 37.43 20.03
N TRP A 89 -14.34 37.16 21.00
CA TRP A 89 -14.03 36.38 22.21
C TRP A 89 -13.80 34.92 21.93
N ALA A 90 -14.38 34.37 20.88
CA ALA A 90 -14.28 32.95 20.51
C ALA A 90 -13.20 32.65 19.45
N LEU A 91 -12.54 33.69 18.91
CA LEU A 91 -11.55 33.52 17.81
C LEU A 91 -10.38 32.62 18.23
N VAL A 92 -9.77 32.86 19.38
CA VAL A 92 -8.64 32.07 19.86
C VAL A 92 -9.05 30.62 20.13
N PRO A 93 -10.12 30.33 20.87
CA PRO A 93 -10.66 28.96 20.99
C PRO A 93 -10.93 28.29 19.64
N MET A 94 -11.48 29.02 18.66
CA MET A 94 -11.76 28.45 17.34
C MET A 94 -10.47 28.08 16.58
N VAL A 95 -9.42 28.92 16.65
CA VAL A 95 -8.13 28.61 16.04
C VAL A 95 -7.51 27.36 16.67
N ILE A 96 -7.58 27.21 17.98
CA ILE A 96 -7.11 26.02 18.70
C ILE A 96 -7.90 24.79 18.24
N LEU A 97 -9.22 24.87 18.18
CA LEU A 97 -10.10 23.79 17.75
C LEU A 97 -9.80 23.37 16.31
N ALA A 98 -9.66 24.34 15.39
CA ALA A 98 -9.32 24.08 13.99
C ALA A 98 -7.93 23.41 13.86
N THR A 99 -6.96 23.82 14.69
CA THR A 99 -5.63 23.19 14.72
C THR A 99 -5.72 21.75 15.20
N LEU A 100 -6.44 21.48 16.27
CA LEU A 100 -6.67 20.10 16.77
C LEU A 100 -7.38 19.23 15.72
N ALA A 101 -8.39 19.79 15.05
CA ALA A 101 -9.07 19.07 13.95
C ALA A 101 -8.12 18.73 12.80
N ALA A 102 -7.22 19.65 12.40
CA ALA A 102 -6.20 19.39 11.40
C ALA A 102 -5.21 18.28 11.82
N VAL A 103 -4.81 18.25 13.10
CA VAL A 103 -3.95 17.17 13.66
C VAL A 103 -4.67 15.82 13.56
N ILE A 104 -5.95 15.74 13.95
CA ILE A 104 -6.74 14.50 13.88
C ILE A 104 -6.89 14.04 12.42
N ALA A 105 -7.21 14.95 11.50
CA ALA A 105 -7.31 14.64 10.08
C ALA A 105 -5.99 14.09 9.51
N SER A 106 -4.85 14.68 9.91
CA SER A 106 -3.53 14.20 9.47
C SER A 106 -3.21 12.79 9.98
N GLN A 107 -3.65 12.42 11.19
CA GLN A 107 -3.48 11.06 11.73
C GLN A 107 -4.25 10.02 10.92
N ALA A 108 -5.48 10.32 10.51
CA ALA A 108 -6.26 9.43 9.66
C ALA A 108 -5.56 9.17 8.31
N LEU A 109 -5.06 10.22 7.66
CA LEU A 109 -4.32 10.10 6.40
C LEU A 109 -3.02 9.30 6.55
N ILE A 110 -2.23 9.55 7.60
CA ILE A 110 -0.99 8.83 7.88
C ILE A 110 -1.26 7.33 8.06
N THR A 111 -2.30 6.98 8.82
CA THR A 111 -2.71 5.57 9.02
C THR A 111 -3.14 4.92 7.71
N GLY A 112 -3.85 5.66 6.86
CA GLY A 112 -4.21 5.22 5.50
C GLY A 112 -2.97 4.90 4.66
N VAL A 113 -1.95 5.77 4.67
CA VAL A 113 -0.69 5.54 3.94
C VAL A 113 0.05 4.30 4.45
N TYR A 114 0.06 4.05 5.76
CA TYR A 114 0.68 2.82 6.30
C TYR A 114 -0.03 1.58 5.80
N SER A 115 -1.36 1.58 5.81
CA SER A 115 -2.18 0.47 5.34
C SER A 115 -1.96 0.17 3.85
N ILE A 116 -1.94 1.21 3.00
CA ILE A 116 -1.65 1.07 1.56
C ILE A 116 -0.22 0.59 1.34
N THR A 117 0.75 1.08 2.11
CA THR A 117 2.15 0.64 2.03
C THR A 117 2.27 -0.85 2.36
N GLN A 118 1.63 -1.32 3.43
CA GLN A 118 1.59 -2.73 3.79
C GLN A 118 0.98 -3.58 2.66
N GLN A 119 -0.15 -3.16 2.12
CA GLN A 119 -0.79 -3.85 1.00
C GLN A 119 0.12 -3.90 -0.24
N ALA A 120 0.81 -2.81 -0.57
CA ALA A 120 1.75 -2.76 -1.68
C ALA A 120 2.94 -3.72 -1.48
N ILE A 121 3.44 -3.88 -0.24
CA ILE A 121 4.47 -4.87 0.10
C ILE A 121 3.91 -6.29 -0.09
N GLN A 122 2.74 -6.59 0.46
CA GLN A 122 2.12 -7.92 0.39
C GLN A 122 1.80 -8.33 -1.06
N LEU A 123 1.35 -7.39 -1.88
CA LEU A 123 1.08 -7.62 -3.31
C LEU A 123 2.34 -7.62 -4.18
N GLY A 124 3.53 -7.44 -3.59
CA GLY A 124 4.81 -7.50 -4.30
C GLY A 124 5.12 -6.27 -5.17
N PHE A 125 4.52 -5.11 -4.88
CA PHE A 125 4.83 -3.85 -5.56
C PHE A 125 5.93 -3.05 -4.88
N LEU A 126 6.21 -3.31 -3.60
CA LEU A 126 7.28 -2.66 -2.83
C LEU A 126 8.18 -3.71 -2.18
N PRO A 127 9.45 -3.36 -1.85
CA PRO A 127 10.30 -4.22 -1.03
C PRO A 127 9.73 -4.39 0.37
N ARG A 128 10.18 -5.41 1.07
CA ARG A 128 9.83 -5.60 2.48
C ARG A 128 10.37 -4.43 3.30
N LEU A 129 9.48 -3.71 3.96
CA LEU A 129 9.80 -2.62 4.90
C LEU A 129 9.43 -3.05 6.32
N THR A 130 10.01 -2.38 7.32
CA THR A 130 9.62 -2.60 8.72
C THR A 130 8.18 -2.16 8.92
N VAL A 131 7.32 -3.08 9.30
CA VAL A 131 5.96 -2.84 9.75
C VAL A 131 5.90 -3.22 11.22
N ARG A 132 5.58 -2.26 12.08
CA ARG A 132 5.43 -2.49 13.53
C ARG A 132 3.96 -2.45 13.89
N HIS A 133 3.47 -3.47 14.55
CA HIS A 133 2.12 -3.46 15.11
C HIS A 133 2.14 -2.65 16.41
N THR A 134 1.26 -1.66 16.52
CA THR A 134 1.15 -0.78 17.70
C THR A 134 0.10 -1.27 18.69
N SER A 135 -0.75 -2.21 18.29
CA SER A 135 -1.75 -2.84 19.14
C SER A 135 -1.74 -4.36 18.99
N ALA A 136 -1.84 -5.07 20.11
CA ALA A 136 -1.99 -6.53 20.12
C ALA A 136 -3.41 -6.99 19.75
N SER A 137 -4.43 -6.16 20.04
CA SER A 137 -5.84 -6.48 19.82
C SER A 137 -6.39 -5.99 18.48
N HIS A 138 -5.82 -4.93 17.90
CA HIS A 138 -6.30 -4.33 16.66
C HIS A 138 -5.25 -4.50 15.55
N ILE A 139 -5.41 -5.52 14.72
CA ILE A 139 -4.49 -5.91 13.63
C ILE A 139 -4.26 -4.76 12.60
N GLY A 140 -5.20 -3.81 12.50
CA GLY A 140 -5.09 -2.66 11.59
C GLY A 140 -4.23 -1.50 12.08
N GLN A 141 -3.80 -1.51 13.35
CA GLN A 141 -2.95 -0.45 13.89
C GLN A 141 -1.48 -0.78 13.65
N ILE A 142 -0.95 -0.22 12.57
CA ILE A 142 0.42 -0.44 12.11
C ILE A 142 1.18 0.89 12.02
N TYR A 143 2.48 0.82 12.21
CA TYR A 143 3.43 1.91 12.02
C TYR A 143 4.53 1.49 11.04
N VAL A 144 4.75 2.30 10.00
CA VAL A 144 5.78 2.07 8.98
C VAL A 144 6.81 3.21 9.06
N PRO A 145 7.94 3.03 9.77
CA PRO A 145 8.90 4.11 10.03
C PRO A 145 9.44 4.80 8.78
N ALA A 146 9.67 4.03 7.70
CA ALA A 146 10.15 4.58 6.43
C ALA A 146 9.12 5.50 5.78
N ALA A 147 7.85 5.08 5.73
CA ALA A 147 6.76 5.89 5.18
C ALA A 147 6.55 7.16 6.03
N SER A 148 6.58 7.05 7.36
CA SER A 148 6.45 8.20 8.27
C SER A 148 7.51 9.25 8.02
N ARG A 149 8.79 8.85 7.90
CA ARG A 149 9.90 9.79 7.62
C ARG A 149 9.76 10.46 6.26
N ILE A 150 9.37 9.70 5.22
CA ILE A 150 9.16 10.24 3.88
C ILE A 150 8.01 11.25 3.89
N LEU A 151 6.89 10.92 4.53
CA LEU A 151 5.74 11.84 4.67
C LEU A 151 6.13 13.12 5.40
N MET A 152 6.83 13.00 6.52
CA MET A 152 7.29 14.16 7.31
C MET A 152 8.17 15.09 6.45
N LEU A 153 9.19 14.54 5.79
CA LEU A 153 10.09 15.34 4.94
C LEU A 153 9.38 15.93 3.73
N ALA A 154 8.48 15.18 3.12
CA ALA A 154 7.69 15.65 1.99
C ALA A 154 6.72 16.78 2.41
N THR A 155 6.06 16.66 3.57
CA THR A 155 5.15 17.69 4.08
C THR A 155 5.90 18.96 4.41
N ILE A 156 7.05 18.88 5.11
CA ILE A 156 7.89 20.05 5.40
C ILE A 156 8.36 20.69 4.08
N GLY A 157 8.85 19.89 3.15
CA GLY A 157 9.27 20.39 1.82
C GLY A 157 8.16 21.07 1.05
N LEU A 158 6.92 20.55 1.13
CA LEU A 158 5.72 21.18 0.53
C LEU A 158 5.40 22.53 1.15
N VAL A 159 5.37 22.60 2.48
CA VAL A 159 5.05 23.85 3.21
C VAL A 159 6.05 24.93 2.88
N VAL A 160 7.36 24.59 2.92
CA VAL A 160 8.43 25.55 2.61
C VAL A 160 8.46 25.89 1.13
N GLY A 161 8.26 24.91 0.25
CA GLY A 161 8.36 25.11 -1.21
C GLY A 161 7.19 25.87 -1.82
N PHE A 162 5.97 25.66 -1.34
CA PHE A 162 4.80 26.35 -1.87
C PHE A 162 4.51 27.71 -1.19
N GLY A 163 4.86 27.88 0.08
CA GLY A 163 4.75 29.13 0.82
C GLY A 163 3.33 29.71 0.95
N SER A 164 2.32 29.13 0.26
CA SER A 164 0.94 29.60 0.30
C SER A 164 -0.07 28.45 0.30
N SER A 165 -1.20 28.65 0.99
CA SER A 165 -2.30 27.70 1.05
C SER A 165 -3.00 27.55 -0.31
N SER A 166 -3.04 28.59 -1.13
CA SER A 166 -3.65 28.56 -2.46
C SER A 166 -2.93 27.60 -3.40
N ASN A 167 -1.60 27.59 -3.40
CA ASN A 167 -0.79 26.67 -4.20
C ASN A 167 -0.96 25.23 -3.72
N LEU A 168 -1.02 25.02 -2.40
CA LEU A 168 -1.30 23.69 -1.82
C LEU A 168 -2.71 23.19 -2.19
N ALA A 169 -3.70 24.09 -2.18
CA ALA A 169 -5.06 23.76 -2.62
C ALA A 169 -5.12 23.37 -4.10
N ALA A 170 -4.34 24.04 -4.96
CA ALA A 170 -4.24 23.67 -6.38
C ALA A 170 -3.64 22.26 -6.57
N ALA A 171 -2.56 21.95 -5.85
CA ALA A 171 -1.95 20.62 -5.84
C ALA A 171 -2.94 19.55 -5.36
N TYR A 172 -3.67 19.82 -4.26
CA TYR A 172 -4.68 18.93 -3.71
C TYR A 172 -5.82 18.66 -4.70
N GLY A 173 -6.35 19.71 -5.35
CA GLY A 173 -7.44 19.60 -6.33
C GLY A 173 -7.10 18.66 -7.49
N VAL A 174 -5.89 18.77 -8.06
CA VAL A 174 -5.44 17.86 -9.14
C VAL A 174 -5.22 16.44 -8.62
N SER A 175 -4.66 16.28 -7.42
CA SER A 175 -4.45 14.96 -6.82
C SER A 175 -5.78 14.22 -6.66
N MET A 176 -6.78 14.88 -6.08
CA MET A 176 -8.09 14.26 -5.81
C MET A 176 -8.88 13.99 -7.09
N SER A 177 -8.94 14.94 -8.03
CA SER A 177 -9.64 14.72 -9.30
C SER A 177 -8.99 13.61 -10.15
N THR A 178 -7.66 13.48 -10.12
CA THR A 178 -6.94 12.35 -10.73
C THR A 178 -7.35 11.04 -10.06
N THR A 179 -7.43 10.99 -8.74
CA THR A 179 -7.83 9.80 -7.98
C THR A 179 -9.28 9.39 -8.30
N MET A 180 -10.20 10.35 -8.44
CA MET A 180 -11.59 10.09 -8.86
C MET A 180 -11.64 9.46 -10.24
N LEU A 181 -10.93 10.02 -11.22
CA LEU A 181 -10.83 9.47 -12.56
C LEU A 181 -10.31 8.00 -12.55
N ILE A 182 -9.23 7.74 -11.82
CA ILE A 182 -8.67 6.39 -11.67
C ILE A 182 -9.71 5.46 -11.02
N SER A 183 -10.42 5.94 -9.99
CA SER A 183 -11.44 5.17 -9.29
C SER A 183 -12.62 4.83 -10.21
N SER A 184 -13.08 5.74 -11.05
CA SER A 184 -14.12 5.49 -12.05
C SER A 184 -13.71 4.43 -13.07
N VAL A 185 -12.44 4.47 -13.54
CA VAL A 185 -11.89 3.44 -14.42
C VAL A 185 -11.82 2.08 -13.71
N LEU A 186 -11.33 2.03 -12.47
CA LEU A 186 -11.27 0.79 -11.69
C LEU A 186 -12.66 0.24 -11.39
N PHE A 187 -13.62 1.12 -11.08
CA PHE A 187 -15.00 0.74 -10.85
C PHE A 187 -15.63 0.03 -12.06
N PHE A 188 -15.30 0.48 -13.28
CA PHE A 188 -15.73 -0.20 -14.50
C PHE A 188 -15.33 -1.69 -14.51
N TYR A 189 -14.05 -1.99 -14.18
CA TYR A 189 -13.58 -3.37 -14.16
C TYR A 189 -14.21 -4.17 -13.01
N VAL A 190 -14.37 -3.58 -11.83
CA VAL A 190 -15.01 -4.24 -10.68
C VAL A 190 -16.46 -4.58 -10.98
N ALA A 191 -17.24 -3.61 -11.47
CA ALA A 191 -18.65 -3.82 -11.77
C ALA A 191 -18.85 -4.85 -12.89
N ARG A 192 -18.02 -4.82 -13.94
CA ARG A 192 -18.08 -5.75 -15.06
C ARG A 192 -17.57 -7.14 -14.70
N ASP A 193 -16.39 -7.24 -14.14
CA ASP A 193 -15.66 -8.51 -14.04
C ASP A 193 -15.93 -9.24 -12.71
N ILE A 194 -16.14 -8.51 -11.61
CA ILE A 194 -16.37 -9.08 -10.29
C ILE A 194 -17.87 -9.16 -9.98
N TRP A 195 -18.61 -8.04 -10.12
CA TRP A 195 -20.04 -8.00 -9.82
C TRP A 195 -20.92 -8.51 -10.96
N LYS A 196 -20.34 -8.71 -12.18
CA LYS A 196 -21.03 -9.25 -13.35
C LYS A 196 -22.26 -8.43 -13.77
N TRP A 197 -22.24 -7.11 -13.56
CA TRP A 197 -23.32 -6.23 -14.00
C TRP A 197 -23.42 -6.17 -15.51
N ASN A 198 -24.61 -5.84 -16.02
CA ASN A 198 -24.84 -5.65 -17.45
C ASN A 198 -23.89 -4.57 -18.00
N ARG A 199 -23.17 -4.90 -19.07
CA ARG A 199 -22.16 -4.03 -19.68
C ARG A 199 -22.70 -2.67 -20.06
N THR A 200 -23.93 -2.58 -20.61
CA THR A 200 -24.57 -1.32 -20.99
C THR A 200 -24.80 -0.42 -19.79
N VAL A 201 -25.31 -0.98 -18.69
CA VAL A 201 -25.53 -0.25 -17.42
C VAL A 201 -24.22 0.28 -16.85
N VAL A 202 -23.15 -0.57 -16.86
CA VAL A 202 -21.84 -0.16 -16.37
C VAL A 202 -21.26 0.96 -17.22
N ILE A 203 -21.34 0.87 -18.55
CA ILE A 203 -20.85 1.92 -19.45
C ILE A 203 -21.61 3.23 -19.24
N ALA A 204 -22.94 3.18 -19.14
CA ALA A 204 -23.75 4.38 -18.92
C ALA A 204 -23.43 5.04 -17.57
N LEU A 205 -23.35 4.25 -16.50
CA LEU A 205 -23.05 4.75 -15.15
C LEU A 205 -21.64 5.32 -15.06
N VAL A 206 -20.64 4.58 -15.51
CA VAL A 206 -19.24 5.03 -15.48
C VAL A 206 -19.03 6.21 -16.44
N GLY A 207 -19.68 6.20 -17.60
CA GLY A 207 -19.66 7.32 -18.53
C GLY A 207 -20.20 8.60 -17.90
N PHE A 208 -21.31 8.51 -17.18
CA PHE A 208 -21.85 9.64 -16.41
C PHE A 208 -20.86 10.19 -15.38
N PHE A 209 -20.27 9.31 -14.53
CA PHE A 209 -19.26 9.77 -13.57
C PHE A 209 -18.00 10.28 -14.25
N ALA A 210 -17.56 9.64 -15.34
CA ALA A 210 -16.37 10.08 -16.08
C ALA A 210 -16.53 11.51 -16.65
N VAL A 211 -17.72 11.91 -17.10
CA VAL A 211 -17.97 13.30 -17.54
C VAL A 211 -17.78 14.28 -16.38
N ILE A 212 -18.30 13.95 -15.20
CA ILE A 212 -18.15 14.78 -14.00
C ILE A 212 -16.67 14.85 -13.58
N ASP A 213 -16.00 13.70 -13.48
CA ASP A 213 -14.62 13.60 -13.07
C ASP A 213 -13.67 14.32 -14.03
N LEU A 214 -13.91 14.20 -15.35
CA LEU A 214 -13.16 14.92 -16.40
C LEU A 214 -13.37 16.43 -16.32
N SER A 215 -14.58 16.86 -15.97
CA SER A 215 -14.87 18.29 -15.79
C SER A 215 -14.08 18.87 -14.62
N PHE A 216 -14.06 18.21 -13.46
CA PHE A 216 -13.26 18.62 -12.30
C PHE A 216 -11.75 18.51 -12.55
N PHE A 217 -11.31 17.46 -13.21
CA PHE A 217 -9.91 17.28 -13.58
C PHE A 217 -9.45 18.38 -14.54
N GLY A 218 -10.22 18.65 -15.61
CA GLY A 218 -9.92 19.71 -16.57
C GLY A 218 -9.88 21.09 -15.92
N ALA A 219 -10.84 21.41 -15.05
CA ALA A 219 -10.84 22.67 -14.30
C ALA A 219 -9.65 22.80 -13.35
N SER A 220 -9.25 21.70 -12.69
CA SER A 220 -8.07 21.66 -11.80
C SER A 220 -6.75 21.78 -12.57
N MET A 221 -6.67 21.22 -13.78
CA MET A 221 -5.49 21.29 -14.65
C MET A 221 -5.13 22.70 -15.10
N SER A 222 -6.07 23.64 -15.11
CA SER A 222 -5.78 25.05 -15.38
C SER A 222 -4.77 25.66 -14.40
N LYS A 223 -4.66 25.06 -13.20
CA LYS A 223 -3.73 25.48 -12.13
C LYS A 223 -2.40 24.72 -12.17
N MET A 224 -2.04 24.09 -13.31
CA MET A 224 -0.85 23.24 -13.45
C MET A 224 0.43 23.95 -12.99
N PHE A 225 0.64 25.20 -13.41
CA PHE A 225 1.83 25.98 -13.06
C PHE A 225 1.79 26.56 -11.63
N HIS A 226 0.64 26.50 -10.94
CA HIS A 226 0.47 26.97 -9.57
C HIS A 226 0.59 25.85 -8.51
N GLY A 227 1.27 24.74 -8.86
CA GLY A 227 1.54 23.65 -7.93
C GLY A 227 0.89 22.31 -8.27
N ALA A 228 -0.05 22.26 -9.22
CA ALA A 228 -0.74 21.04 -9.62
C ALA A 228 0.16 19.99 -10.30
N TRP A 229 1.33 20.36 -10.82
CA TRP A 229 2.35 19.46 -11.37
C TRP A 229 2.95 18.52 -10.32
N PHE A 230 3.02 18.97 -9.06
CA PHE A 230 3.73 18.28 -7.99
C PHE A 230 3.16 16.87 -7.69
N PRO A 231 1.84 16.68 -7.41
CA PRO A 231 1.29 15.37 -7.11
C PRO A 231 1.42 14.40 -8.29
N LEU A 232 1.33 14.88 -9.52
CA LEU A 232 1.53 14.04 -10.71
C LEU A 232 2.97 13.55 -10.80
N THR A 233 3.94 14.42 -10.51
CA THR A 233 5.37 14.06 -10.48
C THR A 233 5.65 13.03 -9.38
N VAL A 234 5.14 13.24 -8.17
CA VAL A 234 5.28 12.28 -7.05
C VAL A 234 4.63 10.95 -7.41
N GLY A 235 3.42 10.97 -7.97
CA GLY A 235 2.73 9.78 -8.44
C GLY A 235 3.55 9.00 -9.48
N LEU A 236 4.14 9.68 -10.45
CA LEU A 236 5.00 9.08 -11.48
C LEU A 236 6.27 8.47 -10.87
N ILE A 237 6.89 9.14 -9.90
CA ILE A 237 8.06 8.62 -9.17
C ILE A 237 7.68 7.34 -8.44
N ILE A 238 6.62 7.34 -7.62
CA ILE A 238 6.17 6.15 -6.88
C ILE A 238 5.82 5.01 -7.84
N PHE A 239 5.08 5.29 -8.91
CA PHE A 239 4.76 4.31 -9.95
C PHE A 239 6.01 3.69 -10.57
N THR A 240 7.03 4.52 -10.85
CA THR A 240 8.32 4.05 -11.40
C THR A 240 9.05 3.12 -10.42
N PHE A 241 9.04 3.44 -9.11
CA PHE A 241 9.58 2.57 -8.08
C PHE A 241 8.84 1.23 -8.05
N MET A 242 7.52 1.25 -8.00
CA MET A 242 6.67 0.03 -7.96
C MET A 242 6.88 -0.85 -9.19
N GLN A 243 6.87 -0.25 -10.39
CA GLN A 243 7.11 -0.98 -11.64
C GLN A 243 8.54 -1.52 -11.74
N THR A 244 9.51 -0.78 -11.22
CA THR A 244 10.91 -1.24 -11.20
C THR A 244 11.08 -2.43 -10.26
N TRP A 245 10.47 -2.37 -9.09
CA TRP A 245 10.46 -3.50 -8.14
C TRP A 245 9.80 -4.74 -8.75
N LYS A 246 8.58 -4.61 -9.25
CA LYS A 246 7.82 -5.72 -9.86
C LYS A 246 8.58 -6.36 -11.01
N ARG A 247 9.15 -5.55 -11.91
CA ARG A 247 9.94 -6.06 -13.05
C ARG A 247 11.22 -6.75 -12.59
N GLY A 248 11.94 -6.15 -11.63
CA GLY A 248 13.15 -6.73 -11.06
C GLY A 248 12.90 -8.07 -10.40
N ARG A 249 11.83 -8.18 -9.59
CA ARG A 249 11.41 -9.46 -8.97
C ARG A 249 11.03 -10.51 -10.02
N SER A 250 10.31 -10.14 -11.07
CA SER A 250 9.97 -11.06 -12.15
C SER A 250 11.21 -11.61 -12.86
N LEU A 251 12.19 -10.76 -13.15
CA LEU A 251 13.45 -11.19 -13.77
C LEU A 251 14.27 -12.10 -12.85
N LEU A 252 14.34 -11.76 -11.56
CA LEU A 252 15.00 -12.57 -10.55
C LEU A 252 14.37 -13.96 -10.46
N MET A 253 13.03 -14.03 -10.34
CA MET A 253 12.31 -15.31 -10.26
C MET A 253 12.52 -16.18 -11.51
N LYS A 254 12.54 -15.57 -12.70
CA LYS A 254 12.83 -16.29 -13.94
C LYS A 254 14.22 -16.93 -13.91
N GLN A 255 15.25 -16.18 -13.52
CA GLN A 255 16.62 -16.70 -13.45
C GLN A 255 16.81 -17.77 -12.35
N LEU A 256 16.08 -17.63 -11.24
CA LEU A 256 16.12 -18.66 -10.19
C LEU A 256 15.47 -19.95 -10.68
N LYS A 257 14.35 -19.87 -11.40
CA LYS A 257 13.67 -21.05 -11.96
C LYS A 257 14.58 -21.84 -12.89
N ASP A 258 15.40 -21.16 -13.69
CA ASP A 258 16.34 -21.80 -14.64
C ASP A 258 17.53 -22.50 -13.92
N ARG A 259 17.70 -22.32 -12.61
CA ARG A 259 18.79 -22.86 -11.79
C ARG A 259 18.34 -23.77 -10.65
N THR A 260 17.06 -24.05 -10.55
CA THR A 260 16.47 -24.87 -9.48
C THR A 260 15.88 -26.14 -10.06
N LEU A 261 15.89 -27.20 -9.24
CA LEU A 261 15.23 -28.47 -9.54
C LEU A 261 13.77 -28.38 -9.13
N THR A 262 12.89 -29.09 -9.83
CA THR A 262 11.54 -29.35 -9.33
C THR A 262 11.59 -30.26 -8.11
N VAL A 263 10.50 -30.36 -7.38
CA VAL A 263 10.41 -31.23 -6.21
C VAL A 263 10.56 -32.69 -6.63
N GLU A 264 9.99 -33.08 -7.77
CA GLU A 264 10.05 -34.43 -8.34
C GLU A 264 11.49 -34.79 -8.72
N GLU A 265 12.17 -33.98 -9.53
CA GLU A 265 13.58 -34.17 -9.92
C GLU A 265 14.52 -34.28 -8.72
N PHE A 266 14.21 -33.54 -7.66
CA PHE A 266 14.97 -33.57 -6.42
C PHE A 266 14.84 -34.95 -5.72
N PHE A 267 13.62 -35.49 -5.62
CA PHE A 267 13.41 -36.82 -5.02
C PHE A 267 14.09 -37.93 -5.81
N GLU A 268 14.07 -37.87 -7.13
CA GLU A 268 14.81 -38.79 -7.99
C GLU A 268 16.31 -38.69 -7.71
N SER A 269 16.85 -37.47 -7.58
CA SER A 269 18.28 -37.30 -7.25
C SER A 269 18.64 -37.77 -5.85
N LEU A 270 17.73 -37.64 -4.87
CA LEU A 270 17.94 -38.16 -3.52
C LEU A 270 18.03 -39.69 -3.47
N ALA A 271 17.20 -40.37 -4.25
CA ALA A 271 17.24 -41.85 -4.35
C ALA A 271 18.57 -42.35 -4.89
N LEU A 272 19.19 -41.58 -5.81
CA LEU A 272 20.49 -41.93 -6.41
C LEU A 272 21.69 -41.55 -5.51
N GLN A 273 21.67 -40.36 -4.88
CA GLN A 273 22.82 -39.82 -4.18
C GLN A 273 22.92 -40.23 -2.70
N GLN A 274 21.80 -40.63 -2.08
CA GLN A 274 21.69 -41.03 -0.68
C GLN A 274 22.56 -40.20 0.29
N PRO A 275 22.31 -38.86 0.39
CA PRO A 275 23.15 -38.01 1.21
C PRO A 275 23.09 -38.40 2.68
N GLN A 276 24.19 -38.16 3.41
CA GLN A 276 24.23 -38.38 4.85
C GLN A 276 23.17 -37.58 5.57
N ARG A 277 22.30 -38.24 6.34
CA ARG A 277 21.31 -37.60 7.17
C ARG A 277 21.87 -37.29 8.55
N VAL A 278 21.71 -36.01 8.98
CA VAL A 278 22.09 -35.57 10.32
C VAL A 278 20.85 -35.40 11.18
N SER A 279 20.94 -35.65 12.46
CA SER A 279 19.83 -35.44 13.40
C SER A 279 19.44 -33.97 13.47
N GLY A 280 18.16 -33.73 13.69
CA GLY A 280 17.60 -32.36 13.84
C GLY A 280 16.60 -32.00 12.77
N GLN A 281 16.00 -30.83 12.96
CA GLN A 281 14.91 -30.28 12.15
C GLN A 281 15.38 -29.04 11.38
N ALA A 282 15.13 -29.02 10.07
CA ALA A 282 15.48 -27.89 9.22
C ALA A 282 14.29 -27.39 8.40
N VAL A 283 14.09 -26.08 8.38
CA VAL A 283 13.10 -25.40 7.54
C VAL A 283 13.82 -24.57 6.49
N TYR A 284 13.53 -24.82 5.22
CA TYR A 284 14.02 -24.05 4.08
C TYR A 284 12.92 -23.17 3.53
N LEU A 285 13.08 -21.86 3.61
CA LEU A 285 12.12 -20.92 3.04
C LEU A 285 12.30 -20.85 1.52
N THR A 286 11.18 -21.01 0.80
CA THR A 286 11.14 -20.92 -0.67
C THR A 286 10.17 -19.85 -1.14
N ALA A 287 10.52 -19.21 -2.24
CA ALA A 287 9.64 -18.26 -2.92
C ALA A 287 8.62 -18.94 -3.85
N ASN A 288 8.84 -20.20 -4.22
CA ASN A 288 7.95 -21.00 -5.06
C ASN A 288 7.82 -22.41 -4.45
N PRO A 289 6.60 -22.90 -4.18
CA PRO A 289 6.38 -24.19 -3.55
C PRO A 289 6.73 -25.40 -4.42
N ASP A 290 6.89 -25.23 -5.74
CA ASP A 290 7.09 -26.33 -6.70
C ASP A 290 8.56 -26.53 -7.08
N VAL A 291 9.47 -25.73 -6.49
CA VAL A 291 10.91 -25.83 -6.74
C VAL A 291 11.70 -25.90 -5.44
N ILE A 292 12.82 -26.56 -5.50
CA ILE A 292 13.72 -26.70 -4.35
C ILE A 292 14.45 -25.38 -4.09
N PRO A 293 14.48 -24.90 -2.83
CA PRO A 293 15.21 -23.68 -2.48
C PRO A 293 16.71 -23.81 -2.79
N VAL A 294 17.28 -22.76 -3.37
CA VAL A 294 18.72 -22.74 -3.67
C VAL A 294 19.57 -22.97 -2.42
N ALA A 295 19.10 -22.50 -1.25
CA ALA A 295 19.76 -22.75 0.03
C ALA A 295 19.90 -24.25 0.33
N LEU A 296 18.88 -25.07 0.02
CA LEU A 296 18.95 -26.52 0.19
C LEU A 296 19.94 -27.14 -0.78
N LEU A 297 19.90 -26.76 -2.06
CA LEU A 297 20.84 -27.26 -3.07
C LEU A 297 22.30 -26.92 -2.73
N HIS A 298 22.55 -25.71 -2.23
CA HIS A 298 23.87 -25.28 -1.77
C HIS A 298 24.32 -26.09 -0.53
N ASN A 299 23.44 -26.28 0.44
CA ASN A 299 23.76 -27.11 1.62
C ASN A 299 24.14 -28.54 1.24
N MET A 300 23.38 -29.16 0.36
CA MET A 300 23.69 -30.51 -0.13
C MET A 300 24.98 -30.54 -0.96
N ARG A 301 25.19 -29.57 -1.83
CA ARG A 301 26.38 -29.53 -2.71
C ARG A 301 27.68 -29.34 -1.93
N HIS A 302 27.67 -28.43 -0.96
CA HIS A 302 28.89 -28.04 -0.24
C HIS A 302 29.10 -28.79 1.06
N ASN A 303 28.07 -28.98 1.87
CA ASN A 303 28.13 -29.68 3.14
C ASN A 303 27.85 -31.18 3.01
N LYS A 304 27.22 -31.62 1.88
CA LYS A 304 26.89 -33.05 1.57
C LYS A 304 25.99 -33.71 2.60
N ILE A 305 25.20 -32.91 3.34
CA ILE A 305 24.30 -33.38 4.40
C ILE A 305 22.86 -32.98 4.12
N LEU A 306 21.95 -33.79 4.69
CA LEU A 306 20.52 -33.50 4.74
C LEU A 306 20.02 -33.73 6.16
N HIS A 307 19.16 -32.87 6.70
CA HIS A 307 18.58 -33.11 8.02
C HIS A 307 17.59 -34.26 7.99
N ALA A 308 17.49 -34.99 9.11
CA ALA A 308 16.58 -36.12 9.25
C ALA A 308 15.13 -35.68 9.00
N GLU A 309 14.75 -34.55 9.55
CA GLU A 309 13.45 -33.90 9.30
C GLU A 309 13.65 -32.56 8.59
N LEU A 310 13.01 -32.40 7.43
CA LEU A 310 13.16 -31.24 6.57
C LEU A 310 11.80 -30.73 6.14
N ALA A 311 11.59 -29.40 6.17
CA ALA A 311 10.38 -28.78 5.65
C ALA A 311 10.68 -27.64 4.67
N LEU A 312 9.99 -27.66 3.53
CA LEU A 312 9.97 -26.58 2.54
C LEU A 312 8.81 -25.64 2.86
N PHE A 313 9.12 -24.44 3.34
CA PHE A 313 8.12 -23.45 3.73
C PHE A 313 7.91 -22.39 2.64
N HIS A 314 6.68 -22.26 2.18
CA HIS A 314 6.27 -21.24 1.24
C HIS A 314 5.21 -20.32 1.84
N PHE A 315 5.48 -19.00 1.83
CA PHE A 315 4.50 -17.99 2.20
C PHE A 315 3.87 -17.40 0.94
N SER A 316 2.57 -17.62 0.77
CA SER A 316 1.77 -17.11 -0.34
C SER A 316 0.86 -15.97 0.12
N THR A 317 0.81 -14.89 -0.65
CA THR A 317 -0.18 -13.83 -0.44
C THR A 317 -1.33 -14.01 -1.41
N GLU A 318 -2.54 -14.24 -0.88
CA GLU A 318 -3.76 -14.34 -1.66
C GLU A 318 -4.38 -12.96 -1.94
N ARG A 319 -5.19 -12.89 -3.01
CA ARG A 319 -5.89 -11.66 -3.42
C ARG A 319 -7.17 -11.39 -2.61
N VAL A 320 -7.20 -11.85 -1.37
CA VAL A 320 -8.28 -11.59 -0.41
C VAL A 320 -7.73 -10.84 0.79
N PRO A 321 -8.53 -10.04 1.48
CA PRO A 321 -8.05 -9.28 2.63
C PRO A 321 -7.51 -10.17 3.74
N ARG A 322 -8.22 -11.26 4.05
CA ARG A 322 -7.85 -12.22 5.11
C ARG A 322 -8.17 -13.64 4.69
N VAL A 323 -7.33 -14.58 5.11
CA VAL A 323 -7.53 -16.03 4.91
C VAL A 323 -8.00 -16.66 6.22
N PRO A 324 -9.11 -17.42 6.24
CA PRO A 324 -9.55 -18.14 7.42
C PRO A 324 -8.49 -19.14 7.92
N ASN A 325 -8.36 -19.30 9.23
CA ASN A 325 -7.32 -20.16 9.84
C ASN A 325 -7.35 -21.61 9.32
N VAL A 326 -8.54 -22.13 9.00
CA VAL A 326 -8.71 -23.50 8.45
C VAL A 326 -8.00 -23.68 7.10
N ARG A 327 -7.90 -22.62 6.27
CA ARG A 327 -7.23 -22.67 4.95
C ARG A 327 -5.85 -22.01 4.95
N LYS A 328 -5.43 -21.47 6.10
CA LYS A 328 -4.22 -20.67 6.21
C LYS A 328 -2.94 -21.48 6.05
N VAL A 329 -2.92 -22.68 6.57
CA VAL A 329 -1.76 -23.58 6.50
C VAL A 329 -2.19 -24.91 5.88
N GLU A 330 -1.38 -25.41 4.99
CA GLU A 330 -1.50 -26.74 4.37
C GLU A 330 -0.16 -27.47 4.54
N VAL A 331 -0.20 -28.66 5.12
CA VAL A 331 0.96 -29.51 5.32
C VAL A 331 0.86 -30.72 4.41
N ILE A 332 1.84 -30.92 3.55
CA ILE A 332 1.93 -32.04 2.61
C ILE A 332 3.19 -32.85 2.94
N ARG A 333 3.03 -34.13 3.22
CA ARG A 333 4.15 -35.04 3.41
C ARG A 333 4.63 -35.52 2.04
N CYS A 334 5.86 -35.17 1.66
CA CYS A 334 6.42 -35.47 0.34
C CYS A 334 7.30 -36.72 0.34
N GLY A 335 7.73 -37.15 1.52
CA GLY A 335 8.60 -38.34 1.69
C GLY A 335 8.92 -38.60 3.14
N GLU A 336 9.83 -39.54 3.42
CA GLU A 336 10.25 -39.87 4.77
C GLU A 336 11.03 -38.68 5.38
N GLY A 337 10.46 -38.07 6.43
CA GLY A 337 11.02 -36.89 7.09
C GLY A 337 10.99 -35.59 6.26
N ILE A 338 10.31 -35.57 5.10
CA ILE A 338 10.25 -34.36 4.23
C ILE A 338 8.83 -33.86 4.10
N TYR A 339 8.65 -32.58 4.42
CA TYR A 339 7.37 -31.89 4.43
C TYR A 339 7.39 -30.67 3.51
N LYS A 340 6.26 -30.36 2.91
CA LYS A 340 5.98 -29.09 2.21
C LYS A 340 4.89 -28.37 2.98
N VAL A 341 5.15 -27.16 3.42
CA VAL A 341 4.22 -26.34 4.19
C VAL A 341 3.91 -25.07 3.41
N ILE A 342 2.66 -24.89 3.06
CA ILE A 342 2.17 -23.71 2.34
C ILE A 342 1.36 -22.87 3.31
N ALA A 343 1.87 -21.66 3.62
CA ALA A 343 1.19 -20.70 4.48
C ALA A 343 0.56 -19.59 3.62
N ARG A 344 -0.77 -19.50 3.63
CA ARG A 344 -1.55 -18.54 2.85
C ARG A 344 -1.99 -17.38 3.74
N TYR A 345 -1.68 -16.16 3.31
CA TYR A 345 -2.06 -14.93 4.00
C TYR A 345 -2.80 -13.99 3.06
N GLY A 346 -3.80 -13.30 3.57
CA GLY A 346 -4.43 -12.20 2.84
C GLY A 346 -3.53 -10.96 2.81
N PHE A 347 -3.79 -10.03 1.88
CA PHE A 347 -2.97 -8.84 1.71
C PHE A 347 -3.07 -7.82 2.87
N MET A 348 -3.98 -8.02 3.82
CA MET A 348 -4.11 -7.22 5.05
C MET A 348 -3.53 -7.95 6.29
N GLU A 349 -2.91 -9.11 6.11
CA GLU A 349 -2.36 -9.91 7.19
C GLU A 349 -0.83 -9.83 7.21
N SER A 350 -0.23 -10.00 8.38
CA SER A 350 1.22 -10.09 8.54
C SER A 350 1.63 -11.55 8.74
N PRO A 351 2.49 -12.09 7.86
CA PRO A 351 2.98 -13.45 8.01
C PRO A 351 3.82 -13.62 9.27
N SER A 352 3.56 -14.66 10.04
CA SER A 352 4.30 -15.01 11.25
C SER A 352 4.62 -16.50 11.28
N ILE A 353 5.88 -16.82 11.46
CA ILE A 353 6.32 -18.22 11.57
C ILE A 353 5.69 -18.93 12.78
N ARG A 354 5.53 -18.22 13.90
CA ARG A 354 4.93 -18.77 15.12
C ARG A 354 3.49 -19.23 14.88
N GLN A 355 2.69 -18.42 14.15
CA GLN A 355 1.34 -18.78 13.78
C GLN A 355 1.31 -20.00 12.85
N VAL A 356 2.22 -20.06 11.87
CA VAL A 356 2.31 -21.20 10.95
C VAL A 356 2.63 -22.49 11.69
N PHE A 357 3.61 -22.48 12.61
CA PHE A 357 3.94 -23.66 13.42
C PHE A 357 2.77 -24.12 14.27
N SER A 358 2.05 -23.20 14.94
CA SER A 358 0.88 -23.51 15.75
C SER A 358 -0.23 -24.18 14.94
N LEU A 359 -0.51 -23.69 13.73
CA LEU A 359 -1.54 -24.23 12.84
C LEU A 359 -1.09 -25.54 12.17
N ALA A 360 0.18 -25.65 11.78
CA ALA A 360 0.75 -26.84 11.17
C ALA A 360 0.81 -28.02 12.16
N HIS A 361 1.05 -27.75 13.43
CA HIS A 361 1.04 -28.79 14.49
C HIS A 361 -0.30 -29.52 14.57
N GLN A 362 -1.42 -28.84 14.34
CA GLN A 362 -2.76 -29.44 14.28
C GLN A 362 -2.95 -30.39 13.08
N GLN A 363 -2.05 -30.35 12.09
CA GLN A 363 -2.08 -31.17 10.88
C GLN A 363 -0.97 -32.25 10.88
N GLY A 364 -0.40 -32.56 12.04
CA GLY A 364 0.63 -33.61 12.18
C GLY A 364 2.05 -33.15 11.86
N PHE A 365 2.32 -31.84 11.84
CA PHE A 365 3.66 -31.29 11.71
C PHE A 365 4.27 -31.08 13.10
N HIS A 366 5.21 -31.94 13.50
CA HIS A 366 5.73 -32.00 14.87
C HIS A 366 7.07 -31.29 15.08
N PHE A 367 7.39 -30.30 14.24
CA PHE A 367 8.61 -29.51 14.43
C PHE A 367 8.47 -28.55 15.62
N ARG A 368 9.55 -28.42 16.37
CA ARG A 368 9.63 -27.49 17.51
C ARG A 368 10.34 -26.22 17.07
N LEU A 369 9.70 -25.08 17.26
CA LEU A 369 10.25 -23.79 16.83
C LEU A 369 11.64 -23.51 17.44
N GLU A 370 11.82 -23.90 18.70
CA GLU A 370 13.03 -23.63 19.50
C GLU A 370 14.25 -24.43 19.06
N THR A 371 14.07 -25.57 18.40
CA THR A 371 15.15 -26.48 17.97
C THR A 371 15.30 -26.58 16.47
N THR A 372 14.45 -25.89 15.71
CA THR A 372 14.45 -25.91 14.24
C THR A 372 15.45 -24.91 13.67
N SER A 373 16.32 -25.34 12.77
CA SER A 373 17.21 -24.46 12.00
C SER A 373 16.51 -23.92 10.76
N PHE A 374 16.54 -22.59 10.56
CA PHE A 374 15.92 -21.92 9.43
C PHE A 374 16.94 -21.52 8.38
N PHE A 375 16.82 -22.07 7.19
CA PHE A 375 17.71 -21.76 6.07
C PHE A 375 17.04 -20.81 5.10
N LEU A 376 17.72 -19.71 4.80
CA LEU A 376 17.25 -18.66 3.92
C LEU A 376 18.24 -18.42 2.78
N SER A 377 17.73 -18.17 1.58
CA SER A 377 18.55 -17.65 0.48
C SER A 377 18.61 -16.14 0.54
N ARG A 378 19.82 -15.56 0.50
CA ARG A 378 20.05 -14.12 0.44
C ARG A 378 20.63 -13.76 -0.92
N GLU A 379 19.82 -13.09 -1.75
CA GLU A 379 20.23 -12.71 -3.10
C GLU A 379 21.08 -11.42 -3.08
N LYS A 380 22.31 -11.50 -3.59
CA LYS A 380 23.14 -10.35 -3.90
C LYS A 380 22.99 -10.01 -5.39
N ILE A 381 22.34 -8.89 -5.68
CA ILE A 381 22.11 -8.47 -7.06
C ILE A 381 23.39 -7.90 -7.65
N MET A 382 23.85 -8.54 -8.72
CA MET A 382 24.94 -8.06 -9.56
C MET A 382 24.36 -7.46 -10.85
N THR A 383 24.67 -6.20 -11.12
CA THR A 383 24.20 -5.51 -12.33
C THR A 383 25.04 -5.91 -13.55
N GLY A 384 24.60 -6.95 -14.27
CA GLY A 384 25.25 -7.41 -15.51
C GLY A 384 24.76 -6.68 -16.76
N MET A 385 25.45 -6.88 -17.90
CA MET A 385 25.14 -6.21 -19.17
C MET A 385 23.95 -6.83 -19.94
N LYS A 386 23.61 -8.10 -19.73
CA LYS A 386 22.61 -8.84 -20.52
C LYS A 386 21.28 -9.00 -19.77
N SER A 387 20.40 -7.98 -19.77
CA SER A 387 18.99 -8.17 -19.41
C SER A 387 18.08 -7.11 -20.04
N ASN A 388 16.79 -7.44 -20.19
CA ASN A 388 15.73 -6.58 -20.75
C ASN A 388 15.28 -5.45 -19.79
N MET A 389 16.20 -4.86 -19.03
CA MET A 389 15.94 -3.75 -18.12
C MET A 389 16.99 -2.65 -18.26
N MET A 390 16.57 -1.39 -18.35
CA MET A 390 17.47 -0.23 -18.49
C MET A 390 18.46 -0.15 -17.33
N ARG A 391 19.70 0.30 -17.57
CA ARG A 391 20.79 0.36 -16.58
C ARG A 391 20.41 1.12 -15.29
N TRP A 392 19.76 2.27 -15.42
CA TRP A 392 19.35 3.07 -14.27
C TRP A 392 18.29 2.34 -13.41
N ARG A 393 17.33 1.62 -14.02
CA ARG A 393 16.35 0.82 -13.32
C ARG A 393 16.97 -0.37 -12.61
N LYS A 394 18.01 -1.00 -13.18
CA LYS A 394 18.78 -2.06 -12.49
C LYS A 394 19.45 -1.52 -11.23
N ARG A 395 20.08 -0.34 -11.31
CA ARG A 395 20.69 0.32 -10.14
C ARG A 395 19.65 0.64 -9.07
N LEU A 396 18.49 1.17 -9.49
CA LEU A 396 17.36 1.44 -8.60
C LEU A 396 16.86 0.16 -7.93
N TYR A 397 16.67 -0.92 -8.69
CA TYR A 397 16.25 -2.21 -8.13
C TYR A 397 17.28 -2.77 -7.13
N ALA A 398 18.57 -2.72 -7.46
CA ALA A 398 19.63 -3.15 -6.55
C ALA A 398 19.69 -2.30 -5.26
N PHE A 399 19.42 -0.99 -5.38
CA PHE A 399 19.27 -0.11 -4.22
C PHE A 399 18.06 -0.53 -3.35
N MET A 400 16.92 -0.80 -3.97
CA MET A 400 15.71 -1.23 -3.25
C MET A 400 15.93 -2.59 -2.55
N VAL A 401 16.61 -3.55 -3.18
CA VAL A 401 16.93 -4.86 -2.58
C VAL A 401 17.86 -4.70 -1.37
N ARG A 402 18.88 -3.84 -1.47
CA ARG A 402 19.81 -3.60 -0.35
C ARG A 402 19.17 -2.96 0.88
N ASN A 403 18.12 -2.15 0.66
CA ASN A 403 17.38 -1.47 1.74
C ASN A 403 16.12 -2.23 2.17
N ALA A 404 15.84 -3.40 1.58
CA ALA A 404 14.77 -4.27 2.00
C ALA A 404 15.14 -5.00 3.31
N ILE A 405 14.15 -5.22 4.16
CA ILE A 405 14.33 -6.06 5.35
C ILE A 405 14.62 -7.49 4.92
N SER A 406 15.49 -8.16 5.68
CA SER A 406 15.74 -9.60 5.54
C SER A 406 14.45 -10.42 5.70
N ALA A 407 14.41 -11.59 5.09
CA ALA A 407 13.28 -12.48 5.26
C ALA A 407 13.15 -12.94 6.72
N SER A 408 14.27 -13.09 7.43
CA SER A 408 14.30 -13.43 8.86
C SER A 408 13.53 -12.41 9.71
N GLY A 409 13.80 -11.12 9.52
CA GLY A 409 13.07 -10.07 10.25
C GLY A 409 11.61 -9.90 9.81
N TYR A 410 11.30 -10.18 8.54
CA TYR A 410 9.94 -10.02 8.01
C TYR A 410 8.98 -11.12 8.48
N TYR A 411 9.45 -12.36 8.62
CA TYR A 411 8.66 -13.51 9.08
C TYR A 411 8.77 -13.77 10.59
N ASP A 412 9.45 -12.90 11.33
CA ASP A 412 9.69 -13.01 12.78
C ASP A 412 10.36 -14.34 13.16
N LEU A 413 11.45 -14.69 12.43
CA LEU A 413 12.21 -15.91 12.72
C LEU A 413 13.11 -15.73 13.95
N PRO A 414 13.29 -16.77 14.78
CA PRO A 414 14.22 -16.73 15.91
C PRO A 414 15.66 -16.46 15.45
N SER A 415 16.24 -15.34 15.86
CA SER A 415 17.54 -14.86 15.34
C SER A 415 18.71 -15.84 15.53
N GLY A 416 18.71 -16.61 16.63
CA GLY A 416 19.77 -17.60 16.92
C GLY A 416 19.69 -18.89 16.09
N GLN A 417 18.64 -19.06 15.28
CA GLN A 417 18.38 -20.30 14.54
C GLN A 417 18.40 -20.10 13.02
N VAL A 418 18.74 -18.88 12.55
CA VAL A 418 18.72 -18.51 11.15
C VAL A 418 20.09 -18.65 10.51
N ILE A 419 20.15 -19.37 9.39
CA ILE A 419 21.31 -19.51 8.54
C ILE A 419 20.99 -18.88 7.18
N GLU A 420 21.66 -17.77 6.84
CA GLU A 420 21.51 -17.10 5.54
C GLU A 420 22.60 -17.56 4.56
N ILE A 421 22.19 -18.20 3.47
CA ILE A 421 23.09 -18.64 2.40
C ILE A 421 23.07 -17.61 1.29
N GLY A 422 24.21 -16.93 1.10
CA GLY A 422 24.37 -15.89 0.08
C GLY A 422 24.50 -16.48 -1.32
N MET A 423 23.74 -15.93 -2.29
CA MET A 423 23.94 -16.24 -3.70
C MET A 423 24.04 -14.98 -4.54
N GLN A 424 24.86 -15.02 -5.59
CA GLN A 424 25.00 -13.93 -6.54
C GLN A 424 24.07 -14.16 -7.74
N VAL A 425 23.25 -13.15 -8.05
CA VAL A 425 22.34 -13.19 -9.19
C VAL A 425 22.63 -11.99 -10.10
N HIS A 426 22.90 -12.23 -11.37
CA HIS A 426 23.14 -11.20 -12.38
C HIS A 426 21.80 -10.77 -13.02
N ILE A 427 21.45 -9.50 -12.92
CA ILE A 427 20.22 -8.93 -13.54
C ILE A 427 20.59 -7.91 -14.61
#